data_199c2abe00e674595f22c57d79a442b9
#
_entry.id   199c2abe00e674595f22c57d79a442b9
#
_cell.length_a   1.000
_cell.length_b   1.000
_cell.length_c   1.000
_cell.angle_alpha   90.00
_cell.angle_beta   90.00
_cell.angle_gamma   90.00
#
_symmetry.space_group_name_H-M   'P 1'
#
loop_
_entity.id
_entity.type
_entity.pdbx_description
1 polymer ?
#
loop_
_entity_poly.entity_id
_entity_poly.type
_entity_poly.pdbx_seq_one_letter_code
_entity_poly.pdbx_strand_id
1 'polypeptide(L)'
;DPPAFNNGASTLSSIDHTIQIPTYTTQYAEDEYRWFVIPSEFTETMFLNAIEIIPGNWSLVHHVDMYFDSTGHSYEQDQEDPLPGFNYTTGFPAMNYYIGGWSPGGNALKLPENWGVRVPAGVDFVLEIHYAPGNQGALDSTLVNFKYVSDTGVVRAVIVDVPIYDFPPSLINPPLKISANEVKTFFQKSQPMPTDMSFISLSPHMHLIGRTYKIWYETAEGDSFPLIDIPNWDFHWQMYYMFPYIQKIPAGARIYSEALYDNTPNNPYNPNNPPITVKQGPYTTDEMLMTFMSFTEYQPGDEDILLDSSIIATGQEVIKITKGEMSVYPNPAGNHVWLTATLSGNVATLRIMNAIGTVVKQLPEINISNGQLRKEIDLSEFQNGLYFVEIVSGNQHFSASVIKTD
;
A
#
# COMPACT_ATOMS: atom_id res chain seq x y z
N ASP A 1 3.37 14.15 -10.77
CA ASP A 1 3.52 13.64 -12.15
C ASP A 1 3.65 12.12 -12.08
N PRO A 2 3.02 11.36 -12.99
CA PRO A 2 3.20 9.92 -13.04
C PRO A 2 4.68 9.58 -13.25
N PRO A 3 5.22 8.52 -12.62
CA PRO A 3 6.59 8.12 -12.83
C PRO A 3 6.84 7.78 -14.30
N ALA A 4 8.06 8.01 -14.77
CA ALA A 4 8.46 7.60 -16.11
C ALA A 4 8.44 6.07 -16.20
N PHE A 5 7.68 5.51 -17.13
CA PHE A 5 7.63 4.08 -17.36
C PHE A 5 8.97 3.59 -17.93
N ASN A 6 9.57 2.58 -17.31
CA ASN A 6 10.66 1.83 -17.90
C ASN A 6 10.08 0.87 -18.95
N ASN A 7 10.07 1.25 -20.22
CA ASN A 7 9.55 0.45 -21.31
C ASN A 7 10.37 -0.85 -21.51
N GLY A 8 10.12 -1.85 -20.68
CA GLY A 8 10.62 -3.22 -20.87
C GLY A 8 12.08 -3.49 -20.43
N ALA A 9 12.81 -2.49 -19.92
CA ALA A 9 14.14 -2.73 -19.36
C ALA A 9 14.05 -3.12 -17.88
N SER A 10 14.79 -4.15 -17.45
CA SER A 10 14.88 -4.53 -16.05
C SER A 10 15.51 -3.41 -15.20
N THR A 11 14.93 -3.20 -14.03
CA THR A 11 15.43 -2.27 -12.98
C THR A 11 16.29 -2.97 -11.93
N LEU A 12 16.43 -4.32 -12.05
CA LEU A 12 17.27 -5.12 -11.16
C LEU A 12 18.74 -4.99 -11.54
N SER A 13 19.61 -4.89 -10.54
CA SER A 13 21.08 -4.83 -10.74
C SER A 13 21.65 -6.16 -11.23
N SER A 14 20.99 -7.27 -10.93
CA SER A 14 21.28 -8.62 -11.39
C SER A 14 20.00 -9.45 -11.38
N ILE A 15 19.94 -10.46 -12.27
CA ILE A 15 18.83 -11.40 -12.38
C ILE A 15 19.41 -12.78 -12.20
N ASP A 16 18.85 -13.56 -11.26
CA ASP A 16 19.28 -14.92 -10.99
C ASP A 16 18.40 -15.95 -11.71
N HIS A 17 17.14 -15.62 -11.96
CA HIS A 17 16.18 -16.48 -12.66
C HIS A 17 15.13 -15.64 -13.38
N THR A 18 14.65 -16.14 -14.53
CA THR A 18 13.56 -15.53 -15.29
C THR A 18 12.57 -16.60 -15.68
N ILE A 19 11.31 -16.37 -15.44
CA ILE A 19 10.21 -17.14 -16.01
C ILE A 19 9.46 -16.29 -17.03
N GLN A 20 8.81 -16.94 -18.00
CA GLN A 20 8.02 -16.26 -19.02
C GLN A 20 6.79 -17.09 -19.34
N ILE A 21 5.63 -16.43 -19.47
CA ILE A 21 4.43 -17.13 -19.96
C ILE A 21 4.62 -17.57 -21.41
N PRO A 22 3.98 -18.67 -21.87
CA PRO A 22 3.85 -18.93 -23.29
C PRO A 22 3.21 -17.74 -24.00
N THR A 23 3.64 -17.43 -25.23
CA THR A 23 3.00 -16.35 -25.99
C THR A 23 1.50 -16.61 -26.08
N TYR A 24 0.72 -15.66 -25.59
CA TYR A 24 -0.73 -15.75 -25.54
C TYR A 24 -1.36 -14.71 -26.45
N THR A 25 -2.47 -15.08 -27.08
CA THR A 25 -3.31 -14.19 -27.88
C THR A 25 -4.64 -14.01 -27.15
N THR A 26 -4.98 -12.77 -26.77
CA THR A 26 -6.24 -12.48 -26.08
C THR A 26 -7.45 -12.91 -26.89
N GLN A 27 -8.41 -13.54 -26.23
CA GLN A 27 -9.56 -14.17 -26.87
C GLN A 27 -10.81 -13.28 -26.86
N TYR A 28 -10.93 -12.38 -25.92
CA TYR A 28 -12.15 -11.61 -25.68
C TYR A 28 -11.94 -10.11 -25.92
N ALA A 29 -13.03 -9.42 -26.25
CA ALA A 29 -13.05 -7.95 -26.37
C ALA A 29 -13.34 -7.25 -25.05
N GLU A 30 -13.88 -7.98 -24.08
CA GLU A 30 -14.17 -7.59 -22.71
C GLU A 30 -12.95 -7.82 -21.81
N ASP A 31 -13.08 -7.58 -20.51
CA ASP A 31 -12.08 -7.97 -19.51
C ASP A 31 -11.77 -9.46 -19.61
N GLU A 32 -10.49 -9.80 -19.66
CA GLU A 32 -10.04 -11.18 -19.70
C GLU A 32 -9.05 -11.45 -18.59
N TYR A 33 -9.33 -12.45 -17.74
CA TYR A 33 -8.45 -12.94 -16.68
C TYR A 33 -7.91 -14.30 -17.09
N ARG A 34 -6.58 -14.40 -17.25
CA ARG A 34 -5.94 -15.63 -17.67
C ARG A 34 -4.85 -16.03 -16.67
N TRP A 35 -4.89 -17.29 -16.26
CA TRP A 35 -3.98 -17.84 -15.27
C TRP A 35 -2.95 -18.73 -15.96
N PHE A 36 -1.68 -18.37 -15.86
CA PHE A 36 -0.57 -19.12 -16.49
C PHE A 36 0.22 -19.84 -15.40
N VAL A 37 0.46 -21.14 -15.63
CA VAL A 37 1.20 -22.00 -14.71
C VAL A 37 2.59 -22.27 -15.27
N ILE A 38 3.62 -21.96 -14.46
CA ILE A 38 5.02 -22.08 -14.85
C ILE A 38 5.77 -22.81 -13.74
N PRO A 39 6.37 -24.00 -14.03
CA PRO A 39 7.19 -24.69 -13.04
C PRO A 39 8.29 -23.77 -12.49
N SER A 40 8.48 -23.75 -11.17
CA SER A 40 9.55 -22.96 -10.55
C SER A 40 10.94 -23.55 -10.82
N GLU A 41 11.01 -24.84 -11.11
CA GLU A 41 12.25 -25.62 -11.22
C GLU A 41 13.09 -25.63 -9.92
N PHE A 42 12.56 -25.15 -8.82
CA PHE A 42 13.27 -25.11 -7.54
C PHE A 42 13.37 -26.51 -6.92
N THR A 43 14.60 -26.96 -6.71
CA THR A 43 14.89 -28.25 -6.05
C THR A 43 15.06 -28.12 -4.53
N GLU A 44 15.14 -26.88 -4.03
CA GLU A 44 15.20 -26.51 -2.63
C GLU A 44 14.38 -25.26 -2.35
N THR A 45 14.13 -24.93 -1.08
CA THR A 45 13.43 -23.70 -0.72
C THR A 45 14.28 -22.50 -1.09
N MET A 46 13.72 -21.58 -1.87
CA MET A 46 14.36 -20.33 -2.27
C MET A 46 13.75 -19.14 -1.50
N PHE A 47 14.56 -18.08 -1.34
CA PHE A 47 14.12 -16.80 -0.82
C PHE A 47 14.33 -15.73 -1.87
N LEU A 48 13.24 -15.15 -2.35
CA LEU A 48 13.24 -14.13 -3.41
C LEU A 48 13.47 -12.75 -2.79
N ASN A 49 14.65 -12.18 -3.01
CA ASN A 49 15.00 -10.84 -2.54
C ASN A 49 14.40 -9.74 -3.42
N ALA A 50 14.21 -10.01 -4.71
CA ALA A 50 13.47 -9.14 -5.60
C ALA A 50 12.59 -9.93 -6.56
N ILE A 51 11.43 -9.33 -6.90
CA ILE A 51 10.46 -9.83 -7.89
C ILE A 51 10.14 -8.66 -8.83
N GLU A 52 10.39 -8.83 -10.11
CA GLU A 52 10.11 -7.82 -11.13
C GLU A 52 9.29 -8.42 -12.26
N ILE A 53 8.05 -7.98 -12.38
CA ILE A 53 7.15 -8.38 -13.46
C ILE A 53 7.26 -7.37 -14.58
N ILE A 54 7.50 -7.86 -15.80
CA ILE A 54 7.62 -7.04 -17.01
C ILE A 54 6.55 -7.52 -18.01
N PRO A 55 5.47 -6.75 -18.19
CA PRO A 55 4.47 -7.05 -19.21
C PRO A 55 5.09 -7.13 -20.60
N GLY A 56 4.73 -8.16 -21.35
CA GLY A 56 5.12 -8.28 -22.76
C GLY A 56 4.41 -7.25 -23.63
N ASN A 57 3.22 -6.82 -23.21
CA ASN A 57 2.46 -5.77 -23.88
C ASN A 57 1.84 -4.80 -22.86
N TRP A 58 2.52 -3.68 -22.60
CA TRP A 58 2.16 -2.67 -21.63
C TRP A 58 0.81 -1.97 -21.87
N SER A 59 0.32 -1.97 -23.11
CA SER A 59 -0.97 -1.37 -23.45
C SER A 59 -2.14 -2.32 -23.21
N LEU A 60 -1.85 -3.59 -23.04
CA LEU A 60 -2.81 -4.67 -22.91
C LEU A 60 -2.98 -5.15 -21.47
N VAL A 61 -1.86 -5.33 -20.78
CA VAL A 61 -1.84 -5.87 -19.41
C VAL A 61 -2.25 -4.77 -18.44
N HIS A 62 -3.39 -4.97 -17.76
CA HIS A 62 -3.89 -4.05 -16.74
C HIS A 62 -3.20 -4.28 -15.39
N HIS A 63 -3.12 -5.53 -14.93
CA HIS A 63 -2.30 -5.94 -13.79
C HIS A 63 -1.92 -7.41 -13.89
N VAL A 64 -0.96 -7.79 -13.07
CA VAL A 64 -0.53 -9.16 -12.87
C VAL A 64 -0.46 -9.45 -11.40
N ASP A 65 -1.15 -10.49 -10.94
CA ASP A 65 -0.99 -11.04 -9.61
C ASP A 65 -0.20 -12.36 -9.68
N MET A 66 0.74 -12.52 -8.77
CA MET A 66 1.64 -13.66 -8.78
C MET A 66 1.51 -14.49 -7.50
N TYR A 67 1.38 -15.79 -7.71
CA TYR A 67 1.21 -16.79 -6.66
C TYR A 67 2.20 -17.93 -6.85
N PHE A 68 2.31 -18.82 -5.85
CA PHE A 68 2.80 -20.17 -6.07
C PHE A 68 1.76 -21.20 -5.59
N ASP A 69 1.68 -22.30 -6.31
CA ASP A 69 0.84 -23.46 -5.99
C ASP A 69 1.73 -24.66 -5.59
N SER A 70 1.53 -25.19 -4.40
CA SER A 70 2.22 -26.37 -3.89
C SER A 70 1.37 -27.66 -3.99
N THR A 71 0.17 -27.56 -4.54
CA THR A 71 -0.80 -28.67 -4.62
C THR A 71 -0.84 -29.34 -5.98
N GLY A 72 -0.40 -28.64 -7.02
CA GLY A 72 -0.50 -29.06 -8.42
C GLY A 72 -1.88 -28.85 -9.05
N HIS A 73 -2.84 -28.30 -8.30
CA HIS A 73 -4.20 -28.10 -8.81
C HIS A 73 -4.25 -27.11 -9.98
N SER A 74 -3.49 -26.03 -9.90
CA SER A 74 -3.41 -25.06 -10.99
C SER A 74 -2.83 -25.70 -12.27
N TYR A 75 -1.83 -26.57 -12.10
CA TYR A 75 -1.26 -27.32 -13.24
C TYR A 75 -2.30 -28.25 -13.89
N GLU A 76 -3.10 -28.97 -13.08
CA GLU A 76 -4.18 -29.83 -13.61
C GLU A 76 -5.18 -29.01 -14.44
N GLN A 77 -5.59 -27.84 -13.97
CA GLN A 77 -6.51 -26.94 -14.69
C GLN A 77 -5.90 -26.40 -15.99
N ASP A 78 -4.61 -26.03 -15.99
CA ASP A 78 -3.90 -25.59 -17.18
C ASP A 78 -3.83 -26.68 -18.26
N GLN A 79 -3.66 -27.96 -17.86
CA GLN A 79 -3.65 -29.09 -18.80
C GLN A 79 -5.03 -29.41 -19.39
N GLU A 80 -6.12 -29.01 -18.73
CA GLU A 80 -7.48 -29.22 -19.22
C GLU A 80 -7.92 -28.14 -20.24
N ASP A 81 -7.32 -26.94 -20.20
CA ASP A 81 -7.61 -25.84 -21.13
C ASP A 81 -6.82 -26.06 -22.46
N PRO A 82 -7.46 -25.94 -23.63
CA PRO A 82 -6.77 -26.12 -24.93
C PRO A 82 -5.84 -24.96 -25.30
N LEU A 83 -5.92 -23.81 -24.61
CA LEU A 83 -5.07 -22.63 -24.81
C LEU A 83 -4.02 -22.52 -23.70
N PRO A 84 -2.90 -21.80 -23.92
CA PRO A 84 -1.95 -21.55 -22.86
C PRO A 84 -2.61 -20.87 -21.64
N GLY A 85 -2.37 -21.40 -20.45
CA GLY A 85 -3.04 -20.99 -19.23
C GLY A 85 -4.49 -21.49 -19.16
N PHE A 86 -5.24 -21.04 -18.16
CA PHE A 86 -6.66 -21.42 -17.98
C PHE A 86 -7.51 -20.22 -17.50
N ASN A 87 -8.81 -20.30 -17.74
CA ASN A 87 -9.79 -19.36 -17.20
C ASN A 87 -10.34 -19.88 -15.88
N TYR A 88 -10.18 -19.11 -14.81
CA TYR A 88 -10.75 -19.47 -13.54
C TYR A 88 -12.15 -18.86 -13.40
N THR A 89 -13.16 -19.71 -13.24
CA THR A 89 -14.56 -19.27 -13.24
C THR A 89 -15.22 -19.23 -11.85
N THR A 90 -14.52 -19.67 -10.79
CA THR A 90 -15.14 -19.91 -9.48
C THR A 90 -14.48 -19.20 -8.29
N GLY A 91 -13.70 -18.13 -8.52
CA GLY A 91 -13.03 -17.36 -7.45
C GLY A 91 -11.57 -17.77 -7.25
N PHE A 92 -10.89 -17.08 -6.34
CA PHE A 92 -9.46 -17.33 -6.08
C PHE A 92 -9.25 -18.78 -5.63
N PRO A 93 -8.28 -19.51 -6.22
CA PRO A 93 -7.94 -20.85 -5.76
C PRO A 93 -7.49 -20.76 -4.29
N ALA A 94 -8.21 -21.44 -3.41
CA ALA A 94 -7.92 -21.44 -1.95
C ALA A 94 -6.54 -22.01 -1.57
N MET A 95 -5.75 -22.40 -2.56
CA MET A 95 -4.48 -23.14 -2.43
C MET A 95 -3.26 -22.37 -2.92
N ASN A 96 -3.43 -21.17 -3.49
CA ASN A 96 -2.34 -20.36 -4.00
C ASN A 96 -1.86 -19.36 -2.94
N TYR A 97 -0.54 -19.27 -2.78
CA TYR A 97 0.08 -18.29 -1.91
C TYR A 97 0.51 -17.08 -2.73
N TYR A 98 -0.08 -15.94 -2.43
CA TYR A 98 0.27 -14.67 -3.07
C TYR A 98 1.70 -14.23 -2.70
N ILE A 99 2.48 -13.83 -3.67
CA ILE A 99 3.88 -13.42 -3.46
C ILE A 99 4.23 -12.05 -4.03
N GLY A 100 3.30 -11.42 -4.74
CA GLY A 100 3.48 -10.08 -5.31
C GLY A 100 2.66 -9.89 -6.56
N GLY A 101 2.73 -8.70 -7.13
CA GLY A 101 2.03 -8.35 -8.35
C GLY A 101 2.63 -7.13 -9.03
N TRP A 102 2.03 -6.74 -10.14
CA TRP A 102 2.38 -5.55 -10.90
C TRP A 102 1.11 -4.87 -11.41
N SER A 103 1.14 -3.55 -11.42
CA SER A 103 0.16 -2.70 -12.08
C SER A 103 0.86 -1.54 -12.78
N PRO A 104 0.20 -0.82 -13.71
CA PRO A 104 0.81 0.30 -14.41
C PRO A 104 1.47 1.31 -13.46
N GLY A 105 2.74 1.63 -13.72
CA GLY A 105 3.57 2.44 -12.84
C GLY A 105 4.29 1.68 -11.72
N GLY A 106 3.96 0.41 -11.52
CA GLY A 106 4.58 -0.45 -10.49
C GLY A 106 6.07 -0.69 -10.74
N ASN A 107 6.86 -0.65 -9.67
CA ASN A 107 8.27 -1.00 -9.65
C ASN A 107 8.46 -2.43 -9.16
N ALA A 108 9.66 -3.00 -9.40
CA ALA A 108 10.04 -4.26 -8.81
C ALA A 108 9.94 -4.21 -7.27
N LEU A 109 9.39 -5.27 -6.66
CA LEU A 109 9.56 -5.49 -5.22
C LEU A 109 11.04 -5.75 -4.97
N LYS A 110 11.68 -4.90 -4.15
CA LYS A 110 13.08 -5.04 -3.72
C LYS A 110 13.11 -5.02 -2.21
N LEU A 111 13.62 -6.08 -1.63
CA LEU A 111 13.68 -6.25 -0.18
C LEU A 111 15.09 -5.89 0.34
N PRO A 112 15.22 -5.57 1.64
CA PRO A 112 16.52 -5.41 2.26
C PRO A 112 17.42 -6.64 2.05
N GLU A 113 18.73 -6.45 2.16
CA GLU A 113 19.68 -7.55 2.12
C GLU A 113 19.31 -8.62 3.17
N ASN A 114 19.41 -9.89 2.79
CA ASN A 114 19.03 -11.06 3.59
C ASN A 114 17.52 -11.18 3.94
N TRP A 115 16.67 -10.39 3.29
CA TRP A 115 15.22 -10.56 3.36
C TRP A 115 14.68 -11.18 2.08
N GLY A 116 13.70 -12.05 2.17
CA GLY A 116 13.15 -12.70 0.99
C GLY A 116 11.76 -13.28 1.19
N VAL A 117 10.98 -13.27 0.12
CA VAL A 117 9.74 -14.05 0.07
C VAL A 117 10.09 -15.52 -0.07
N ARG A 118 9.62 -16.34 0.87
CA ARG A 118 9.93 -17.77 0.92
C ARG A 118 9.09 -18.52 -0.11
N VAL A 119 9.75 -19.25 -1.02
CA VAL A 119 9.12 -20.13 -2.01
C VAL A 119 9.64 -21.56 -1.80
N PRO A 120 8.77 -22.54 -1.51
CA PRO A 120 9.17 -23.93 -1.31
C PRO A 120 9.72 -24.57 -2.59
N ALA A 121 10.44 -25.69 -2.43
CA ALA A 121 10.84 -26.54 -3.55
C ALA A 121 9.62 -27.18 -4.25
N GLY A 122 9.72 -27.39 -5.55
CA GLY A 122 8.76 -28.19 -6.32
C GLY A 122 7.37 -27.56 -6.48
N VAL A 123 7.26 -26.24 -6.30
CA VAL A 123 6.02 -25.51 -6.54
C VAL A 123 5.95 -25.01 -7.99
N ASP A 124 4.75 -24.73 -8.46
CA ASP A 124 4.53 -23.99 -9.69
C ASP A 124 4.26 -22.52 -9.38
N PHE A 125 4.82 -21.62 -10.17
CA PHE A 125 4.39 -20.24 -10.19
C PHE A 125 3.09 -20.11 -10.98
N VAL A 126 2.18 -19.27 -10.49
CA VAL A 126 0.90 -19.00 -11.11
C VAL A 126 0.76 -17.50 -11.29
N LEU A 127 0.65 -17.05 -12.54
CA LEU A 127 0.44 -15.64 -12.89
C LEU A 127 -0.99 -15.46 -13.34
N GLU A 128 -1.77 -14.71 -12.57
CA GLU A 128 -3.05 -14.16 -13.01
C GLU A 128 -2.78 -12.88 -13.76
N ILE A 129 -3.12 -12.84 -15.04
CA ILE A 129 -2.97 -11.63 -15.87
C ILE A 129 -4.35 -11.13 -16.25
N HIS A 130 -4.62 -9.89 -15.88
CA HIS A 130 -5.80 -9.16 -16.31
C HIS A 130 -5.48 -8.36 -17.58
N TYR A 131 -6.14 -8.70 -18.65
CA TYR A 131 -6.09 -8.00 -19.92
C TYR A 131 -7.26 -7.02 -20.04
N ALA A 132 -6.94 -5.75 -20.28
CA ALA A 132 -7.93 -4.69 -20.40
C ALA A 132 -8.85 -4.87 -21.62
N PRO A 133 -10.10 -4.39 -21.57
CA PRO A 133 -11.05 -4.46 -22.67
C PRO A 133 -10.55 -3.82 -23.96
N GLY A 134 -11.08 -4.28 -25.10
CA GLY A 134 -10.81 -3.70 -26.43
C GLY A 134 -9.56 -4.22 -27.13
N ASN A 135 -8.91 -5.25 -26.60
CA ASN A 135 -7.61 -5.76 -27.08
C ASN A 135 -7.67 -7.19 -27.64
N GLN A 136 -8.82 -7.66 -28.09
CA GLN A 136 -8.96 -9.00 -28.69
C GLN A 136 -7.97 -9.23 -29.84
N GLY A 137 -7.28 -10.35 -29.83
CA GLY A 137 -6.29 -10.71 -30.85
C GLY A 137 -4.90 -10.10 -30.61
N ALA A 138 -4.68 -9.36 -29.52
CA ALA A 138 -3.37 -8.86 -29.17
C ALA A 138 -2.48 -9.94 -28.54
N LEU A 139 -1.17 -9.79 -28.69
CA LEU A 139 -0.19 -10.74 -28.18
C LEU A 139 0.40 -10.23 -26.86
N ASP A 140 0.59 -11.15 -25.93
CA ASP A 140 1.37 -10.95 -24.70
C ASP A 140 2.39 -12.07 -24.49
N SER A 141 3.48 -11.76 -23.80
CA SER A 141 4.53 -12.67 -23.40
C SER A 141 5.21 -12.17 -22.10
N THR A 142 4.39 -11.81 -21.13
CA THR A 142 4.82 -11.30 -19.82
C THR A 142 5.89 -12.20 -19.20
N LEU A 143 6.93 -11.58 -18.63
CA LEU A 143 7.99 -12.28 -17.93
C LEU A 143 8.16 -11.77 -16.49
N VAL A 144 8.79 -12.61 -15.66
CA VAL A 144 9.14 -12.26 -14.29
C VAL A 144 10.61 -12.56 -14.03
N ASN A 145 11.32 -11.56 -13.58
CA ASN A 145 12.71 -11.68 -13.14
C ASN A 145 12.77 -11.80 -11.62
N PHE A 146 13.62 -12.68 -11.15
CA PHE A 146 13.89 -12.89 -9.73
C PHE A 146 15.35 -12.60 -9.40
N LYS A 147 15.55 -12.06 -8.20
CA LYS A 147 16.83 -12.06 -7.52
C LYS A 147 16.70 -12.85 -6.24
N TYR A 148 17.63 -13.73 -5.99
CA TYR A 148 17.67 -14.55 -4.78
C TYR A 148 18.40 -13.83 -3.66
N VAL A 149 18.13 -14.22 -2.42
CA VAL A 149 18.99 -13.87 -1.29
C VAL A 149 20.35 -14.55 -1.51
N SER A 150 21.39 -13.76 -1.58
CA SER A 150 22.75 -14.23 -1.92
C SER A 150 23.56 -14.72 -0.73
N ASP A 151 23.14 -14.40 0.49
CA ASP A 151 23.84 -14.77 1.70
C ASP A 151 23.27 -16.05 2.30
N THR A 152 24.16 -16.95 2.72
CA THR A 152 23.84 -18.20 3.41
C THR A 152 23.58 -17.99 4.91
N GLY A 153 23.53 -16.73 5.40
CA GLY A 153 23.23 -16.38 6.77
C GLY A 153 21.75 -16.58 7.16
N VAL A 154 21.34 -15.97 8.24
CA VAL A 154 19.93 -16.01 8.67
C VAL A 154 19.10 -15.14 7.74
N VAL A 155 18.26 -15.79 6.93
CA VAL A 155 17.32 -15.11 6.03
C VAL A 155 16.04 -14.78 6.77
N ARG A 156 15.56 -13.53 6.64
CA ARG A 156 14.26 -13.12 7.15
C ARG A 156 13.18 -13.33 6.10
N ALA A 157 12.21 -14.17 6.43
CA ALA A 157 11.08 -14.42 5.55
C ALA A 157 10.11 -13.23 5.57
N VAL A 158 9.83 -12.69 4.39
CA VAL A 158 8.78 -11.69 4.16
C VAL A 158 7.50 -12.40 3.76
N ILE A 159 6.40 -12.02 4.39
CA ILE A 159 5.05 -12.48 4.08
C ILE A 159 4.40 -11.41 3.23
N VAL A 160 3.74 -11.83 2.14
CA VAL A 160 2.84 -10.99 1.36
C VAL A 160 1.45 -11.57 1.51
N ASP A 161 0.50 -10.81 2.05
CA ASP A 161 -0.83 -11.29 2.40
C ASP A 161 -1.87 -10.17 2.31
N VAL A 162 -3.15 -10.52 2.44
CA VAL A 162 -4.31 -9.61 2.44
C VAL A 162 -4.97 -9.64 3.82
N PRO A 163 -4.44 -8.93 4.83
CA PRO A 163 -4.99 -8.97 6.19
C PRO A 163 -6.32 -8.24 6.35
N ILE A 164 -6.71 -7.40 5.38
CA ILE A 164 -8.04 -6.75 5.30
C ILE A 164 -8.66 -6.98 3.93
N TYR A 165 -9.89 -7.47 3.91
CA TYR A 165 -10.61 -7.93 2.71
C TYR A 165 -12.11 -7.60 2.80
N ASP A 166 -12.82 -7.75 1.69
CA ASP A 166 -14.17 -7.22 1.42
C ASP A 166 -15.34 -8.10 1.91
N PHE A 167 -15.09 -9.01 2.83
CA PHE A 167 -16.11 -9.83 3.50
C PHE A 167 -15.85 -9.96 5.02
N PRO A 168 -16.85 -10.38 5.82
CA PRO A 168 -16.65 -10.61 7.25
C PRO A 168 -15.60 -11.71 7.53
N PRO A 169 -14.80 -11.58 8.60
CA PRO A 169 -14.92 -10.59 9.67
C PRO A 169 -14.18 -9.26 9.41
N SER A 170 -13.49 -9.11 8.27
CA SER A 170 -12.74 -7.90 7.96
C SER A 170 -13.65 -6.73 7.63
N LEU A 171 -14.63 -6.90 6.74
CA LEU A 171 -15.60 -5.87 6.39
C LEU A 171 -16.58 -5.62 7.56
N ILE A 172 -16.60 -4.39 8.11
CA ILE A 172 -17.36 -4.03 9.31
C ILE A 172 -18.84 -3.81 8.98
N ASN A 173 -19.13 -3.28 7.79
CA ASN A 173 -20.50 -2.98 7.33
C ASN A 173 -20.89 -3.74 6.05
N PRO A 174 -20.88 -5.10 6.08
CA PRO A 174 -21.19 -5.94 4.92
C PRO A 174 -22.66 -5.85 4.51
N PRO A 175 -23.01 -6.28 3.28
CA PRO A 175 -22.10 -6.71 2.22
C PRO A 175 -21.49 -5.53 1.46
N LEU A 176 -20.39 -5.76 0.73
CA LEU A 176 -19.87 -4.80 -0.25
C LEU A 176 -20.88 -4.68 -1.40
N LYS A 177 -21.76 -3.69 -1.27
CA LYS A 177 -22.86 -3.42 -2.21
C LYS A 177 -23.18 -1.93 -2.18
N ILE A 178 -23.17 -1.33 -3.36
CA ILE A 178 -23.45 0.08 -3.58
C ILE A 178 -24.66 0.19 -4.52
N SER A 179 -25.79 0.68 -4.01
CA SER A 179 -27.03 0.80 -4.80
C SER A 179 -26.86 1.83 -5.92
N ALA A 180 -27.69 1.75 -6.95
CA ALA A 180 -27.76 2.80 -7.97
C ALA A 180 -28.01 4.17 -7.33
N ASN A 181 -27.26 5.19 -7.74
CA ASN A 181 -27.32 6.58 -7.24
C ASN A 181 -26.92 6.75 -5.76
N GLU A 182 -26.19 5.80 -5.19
CA GLU A 182 -25.70 5.84 -3.80
C GLU A 182 -24.22 6.26 -3.77
N VAL A 183 -23.87 7.12 -2.80
CA VAL A 183 -22.50 7.33 -2.33
C VAL A 183 -22.38 6.63 -0.99
N LYS A 184 -21.38 5.74 -0.83
CA LYS A 184 -21.30 4.89 0.36
C LYS A 184 -19.87 4.69 0.82
N THR A 185 -19.67 4.73 2.14
CA THR A 185 -18.40 4.45 2.78
C THR A 185 -18.41 3.05 3.39
N PHE A 186 -17.33 2.32 3.19
CA PHE A 186 -17.07 1.05 3.84
C PHE A 186 -15.88 1.13 4.76
N PHE A 187 -15.90 0.29 5.79
CA PHE A 187 -14.86 0.19 6.80
C PHE A 187 -14.40 -1.25 6.95
N GLN A 188 -13.10 -1.41 7.14
CA GLN A 188 -12.51 -2.72 7.38
C GLN A 188 -11.61 -2.69 8.61
N LYS A 189 -11.34 -3.88 9.16
CA LYS A 189 -10.35 -4.08 10.22
C LYS A 189 -9.68 -5.45 10.10
N SER A 190 -8.39 -5.51 10.44
CA SER A 190 -7.67 -6.77 10.57
C SER A 190 -7.96 -7.49 11.89
N GLN A 191 -7.50 -8.72 12.00
CA GLN A 191 -7.23 -9.33 13.31
C GLN A 191 -6.12 -8.54 14.03
N PRO A 192 -6.01 -8.63 15.37
CA PRO A 192 -4.92 -7.99 16.09
C PRO A 192 -3.59 -8.62 15.66
N MET A 193 -2.54 -7.79 15.58
CA MET A 193 -1.19 -8.29 15.31
C MET A 193 -0.75 -9.23 16.41
N PRO A 194 -0.30 -10.46 16.07
CA PRO A 194 0.09 -11.45 17.09
C PRO A 194 1.37 -11.07 17.84
N THR A 195 2.28 -10.37 17.16
CA THR A 195 3.57 -9.87 17.66
C THR A 195 3.83 -8.48 17.09
N ASP A 196 4.90 -7.83 17.50
CA ASP A 196 5.40 -6.64 16.81
C ASP A 196 5.78 -7.01 15.38
N MET A 197 5.31 -6.23 14.39
CA MET A 197 5.50 -6.50 12.97
C MET A 197 6.21 -5.34 12.28
N SER A 198 7.05 -5.65 11.30
CA SER A 198 7.72 -4.72 10.41
C SER A 198 7.02 -4.70 9.06
N PHE A 199 6.30 -3.62 8.75
CA PHE A 199 5.58 -3.44 7.48
C PHE A 199 6.46 -2.73 6.46
N ILE A 200 6.48 -3.26 5.24
CA ILE A 200 7.35 -2.85 4.12
C ILE A 200 6.55 -2.04 3.11
N SER A 201 5.37 -2.55 2.72
CA SER A 201 4.53 -1.93 1.70
C SER A 201 3.05 -2.21 1.90
N LEU A 202 2.21 -1.37 1.29
CA LEU A 202 0.77 -1.54 1.14
C LEU A 202 0.40 -1.43 -0.34
N SER A 203 -0.60 -2.20 -0.78
CA SER A 203 -1.23 -2.04 -2.09
C SER A 203 -2.75 -2.08 -1.93
N PRO A 204 -3.40 -0.92 -1.77
CA PRO A 204 -4.86 -0.81 -1.74
C PRO A 204 -5.46 -1.17 -3.10
N HIS A 205 -6.61 -1.83 -3.11
CA HIS A 205 -7.31 -2.26 -4.32
C HIS A 205 -8.81 -1.97 -4.25
N MET A 206 -9.31 -1.23 -5.22
CA MET A 206 -10.72 -0.98 -5.53
C MET A 206 -10.89 -0.92 -7.05
N HIS A 207 -12.15 -0.97 -7.53
CA HIS A 207 -12.44 -0.81 -8.96
C HIS A 207 -12.89 0.62 -9.32
N LEU A 208 -13.69 0.75 -10.39
CA LEU A 208 -13.97 2.02 -11.09
C LEU A 208 -14.76 3.04 -10.27
N ILE A 209 -15.66 2.62 -9.39
CA ILE A 209 -16.48 3.58 -8.63
C ILE A 209 -15.89 3.97 -7.28
N GLY A 210 -14.70 3.47 -6.95
CA GLY A 210 -13.91 3.92 -5.80
C GLY A 210 -13.52 5.40 -5.92
N ARG A 211 -13.46 6.15 -4.80
CA ARG A 211 -13.15 7.59 -4.78
C ARG A 211 -12.06 7.97 -3.81
N THR A 212 -12.02 7.38 -2.62
CA THR A 212 -10.98 7.62 -1.61
C THR A 212 -10.65 6.33 -0.88
N TYR A 213 -9.39 6.19 -0.46
CA TYR A 213 -8.97 5.07 0.35
C TYR A 213 -7.99 5.55 1.43
N LYS A 214 -8.30 5.24 2.71
CA LYS A 214 -7.43 5.53 3.85
C LYS A 214 -7.14 4.26 4.62
N ILE A 215 -5.90 4.13 5.08
CA ILE A 215 -5.46 3.03 5.93
C ILE A 215 -4.67 3.60 7.10
N TRP A 216 -4.96 3.10 8.30
CA TRP A 216 -4.26 3.44 9.54
C TRP A 216 -4.19 2.19 10.42
N TYR A 217 -3.38 2.25 11.45
CA TYR A 217 -3.46 1.26 12.52
C TYR A 217 -3.80 1.93 13.86
N GLU A 218 -4.45 1.17 14.73
CA GLU A 218 -4.71 1.56 16.11
C GLU A 218 -4.01 0.59 17.05
N THR A 219 -3.32 1.13 18.04
CA THR A 219 -2.67 0.30 19.09
C THR A 219 -3.72 -0.28 20.03
N ALA A 220 -3.31 -1.23 20.87
CA ALA A 220 -4.18 -1.79 21.89
C ALA A 220 -4.66 -0.74 22.92
N GLU A 221 -3.92 0.37 23.08
CA GLU A 221 -4.23 1.51 23.93
C GLU A 221 -5.19 2.51 23.28
N GLY A 222 -5.44 2.37 21.96
CA GLY A 222 -6.35 3.21 21.19
C GLY A 222 -5.67 4.40 20.50
N ASP A 223 -4.34 4.47 20.47
CA ASP A 223 -3.61 5.45 19.67
C ASP A 223 -3.69 5.10 18.18
N SER A 224 -3.98 6.09 17.33
CA SER A 224 -4.18 5.91 15.89
C SER A 224 -3.05 6.53 15.09
N PHE A 225 -2.53 5.79 14.08
CA PHE A 225 -1.40 6.19 13.25
C PHE A 225 -1.72 5.97 11.77
N PRO A 226 -1.65 7.02 10.91
CA PRO A 226 -1.91 6.89 9.48
C PRO A 226 -0.81 6.07 8.80
N LEU A 227 -1.21 5.26 7.82
CA LEU A 227 -0.30 4.52 6.95
C LEU A 227 -0.34 5.07 5.51
N ILE A 228 -1.55 5.27 4.96
CA ILE A 228 -1.74 5.84 3.63
C ILE A 228 -3.07 6.61 3.57
N ASP A 229 -3.10 7.71 2.81
CA ASP A 229 -4.31 8.46 2.47
C ASP A 229 -4.31 8.74 0.97
N ILE A 230 -5.27 8.16 0.24
CA ILE A 230 -5.50 8.35 -1.19
C ILE A 230 -6.78 9.15 -1.35
N PRO A 231 -6.71 10.49 -1.44
CA PRO A 231 -7.88 11.36 -1.51
C PRO A 231 -8.57 11.36 -2.88
N ASN A 232 -7.89 10.86 -3.91
CA ASN A 232 -8.41 10.74 -5.27
C ASN A 232 -7.98 9.39 -5.82
N TRP A 233 -8.85 8.38 -5.69
CA TRP A 233 -8.61 7.06 -6.25
C TRP A 233 -8.64 7.11 -7.78
N ASP A 234 -7.65 6.46 -8.39
CA ASP A 234 -7.60 6.19 -9.83
C ASP A 234 -7.41 4.70 -10.04
N PHE A 235 -8.38 4.04 -10.66
CA PHE A 235 -8.35 2.61 -10.96
C PHE A 235 -7.13 2.21 -11.82
N HIS A 236 -6.64 3.11 -12.67
CA HIS A 236 -5.46 2.86 -13.50
C HIS A 236 -4.13 3.07 -12.77
N TRP A 237 -4.18 3.42 -11.48
CA TRP A 237 -3.01 3.73 -10.66
C TRP A 237 -3.03 2.97 -9.34
N GLN A 238 -2.82 1.65 -9.41
CA GLN A 238 -2.89 0.73 -8.27
C GLN A 238 -1.49 0.22 -7.92
N MET A 239 -0.69 1.04 -7.25
CA MET A 239 0.70 0.73 -6.95
C MET A 239 0.88 0.00 -5.62
N TYR A 240 2.01 -0.72 -5.52
CA TYR A 240 2.60 -1.07 -4.24
C TYR A 240 3.30 0.17 -3.66
N TYR A 241 2.70 0.73 -2.64
CA TYR A 241 3.27 1.87 -1.91
C TYR A 241 4.27 1.35 -0.90
N MET A 242 5.55 1.36 -1.27
CA MET A 242 6.64 1.03 -0.36
C MET A 242 6.84 2.18 0.64
N PHE A 243 6.96 1.86 1.92
CA PHE A 243 7.27 2.88 2.90
C PHE A 243 8.71 3.37 2.73
N PRO A 244 8.99 4.65 3.01
CA PRO A 244 10.38 5.13 3.02
C PRO A 244 11.25 4.38 4.00
N TYR A 245 10.72 4.15 5.20
CA TYR A 245 11.29 3.32 6.27
C TYR A 245 10.28 2.27 6.70
N ILE A 246 10.79 1.17 7.21
CA ILE A 246 9.93 0.12 7.77
C ILE A 246 9.04 0.70 8.87
N GLN A 247 7.74 0.37 8.80
CA GLN A 247 6.76 0.79 9.80
C GLN A 247 6.61 -0.30 10.86
N LYS A 248 6.99 0.01 12.10
CA LYS A 248 6.73 -0.88 13.22
C LYS A 248 5.25 -0.77 13.62
N ILE A 249 4.53 -1.90 13.54
CA ILE A 249 3.17 -2.04 14.05
C ILE A 249 3.22 -2.94 15.29
N PRO A 250 2.84 -2.45 16.48
CA PRO A 250 3.02 -3.20 17.72
C PRO A 250 2.03 -4.36 17.86
N ALA A 251 2.40 -5.34 18.68
CA ALA A 251 1.52 -6.45 19.09
C ALA A 251 0.19 -5.92 19.63
N GLY A 252 -0.92 -6.59 19.27
CA GLY A 252 -2.27 -6.18 19.65
C GLY A 252 -2.88 -5.07 18.82
N ALA A 253 -2.08 -4.32 18.04
CA ALA A 253 -2.60 -3.31 17.12
C ALA A 253 -3.45 -3.95 16.01
N ARG A 254 -4.37 -3.17 15.45
CA ARG A 254 -5.20 -3.56 14.30
C ARG A 254 -5.05 -2.56 13.18
N ILE A 255 -5.07 -3.05 11.96
CA ILE A 255 -5.13 -2.21 10.77
C ILE A 255 -6.60 -1.96 10.44
N TYR A 256 -6.91 -0.72 10.11
CA TYR A 256 -8.23 -0.26 9.68
C TYR A 256 -8.13 0.37 8.30
N SER A 257 -9.23 0.32 7.58
CA SER A 257 -9.40 1.11 6.35
C SER A 257 -10.76 1.78 6.28
N GLU A 258 -10.80 2.88 5.53
CA GLU A 258 -12.01 3.60 5.11
C GLU A 258 -11.94 3.79 3.61
N ALA A 259 -12.99 3.37 2.89
CA ALA A 259 -13.09 3.52 1.44
C ALA A 259 -14.43 4.13 1.05
N LEU A 260 -14.40 5.17 0.22
CA LEU A 260 -15.59 5.83 -0.33
C LEU A 260 -15.84 5.38 -1.77
N TYR A 261 -17.08 5.01 -2.07
CA TYR A 261 -17.55 4.68 -3.41
C TYR A 261 -18.65 5.66 -3.85
N ASP A 262 -18.64 6.04 -5.12
CA ASP A 262 -19.65 6.89 -5.74
C ASP A 262 -20.28 6.20 -6.95
N ASN A 263 -21.44 5.60 -6.75
CA ASN A 263 -22.26 4.98 -7.80
C ASN A 263 -23.34 5.93 -8.32
N THR A 264 -22.99 7.19 -8.54
CA THR A 264 -23.91 8.20 -9.09
C THR A 264 -23.56 8.55 -10.54
N PRO A 265 -24.50 9.20 -11.30
CA PRO A 265 -24.21 9.70 -12.64
C PRO A 265 -23.14 10.81 -12.67
N ASN A 266 -22.82 11.42 -11.52
CA ASN A 266 -21.81 12.48 -11.40
C ASN A 266 -20.37 11.92 -11.33
N ASN A 267 -20.22 10.63 -11.07
CA ASN A 267 -18.92 9.97 -11.13
C ASN A 267 -18.55 9.68 -12.61
N PRO A 268 -17.54 10.36 -13.18
CA PRO A 268 -17.18 10.17 -14.58
C PRO A 268 -16.60 8.77 -14.89
N TYR A 269 -16.20 8.03 -13.86
CA TYR A 269 -15.66 6.67 -13.98
C TYR A 269 -16.71 5.58 -13.74
N ASN A 270 -18.00 5.96 -13.51
CA ASN A 270 -19.05 4.96 -13.37
C ASN A 270 -19.26 4.23 -14.71
N PRO A 271 -19.05 2.92 -14.79
CA PRO A 271 -19.16 2.17 -16.04
C PRO A 271 -20.63 2.05 -16.52
N ASN A 272 -21.58 2.36 -15.65
CA ASN A 272 -23.00 2.19 -15.92
C ASN A 272 -23.73 3.55 -16.06
N ASN A 273 -24.39 3.75 -17.19
CA ASN A 273 -25.24 4.92 -17.42
C ASN A 273 -26.59 4.50 -18.06
N PRO A 274 -27.73 4.52 -17.33
CA PRO A 274 -27.86 4.95 -15.93
C PRO A 274 -27.17 4.01 -14.94
N PRO A 275 -26.81 4.49 -13.74
CA PRO A 275 -26.22 3.64 -12.69
C PRO A 275 -27.10 2.45 -12.34
N ILE A 276 -26.48 1.31 -12.12
CA ILE A 276 -27.10 0.08 -11.61
C ILE A 276 -26.48 -0.28 -10.25
N THR A 277 -27.07 -1.19 -9.51
CA THR A 277 -26.49 -1.68 -8.26
C THR A 277 -25.20 -2.45 -8.56
N VAL A 278 -24.09 -2.03 -7.99
CA VAL A 278 -22.78 -2.69 -8.04
C VAL A 278 -22.60 -3.54 -6.79
N LYS A 279 -21.98 -4.71 -6.93
CA LYS A 279 -21.72 -5.68 -5.85
C LYS A 279 -20.28 -6.12 -5.90
N GLN A 280 -19.85 -6.82 -4.85
CA GLN A 280 -18.59 -7.54 -4.80
C GLN A 280 -18.46 -8.50 -6.00
N GLY A 281 -17.31 -8.48 -6.67
CA GLY A 281 -16.99 -9.39 -7.76
C GLY A 281 -15.66 -9.04 -8.46
N PRO A 282 -15.16 -9.94 -9.29
CA PRO A 282 -13.84 -9.83 -9.89
C PRO A 282 -13.77 -8.89 -11.10
N TYR A 283 -14.90 -8.60 -11.76
CA TYR A 283 -14.90 -7.79 -12.98
C TYR A 283 -14.73 -6.30 -12.68
N THR A 284 -14.13 -5.54 -13.60
CA THR A 284 -13.93 -4.09 -13.43
C THR A 284 -15.24 -3.32 -13.20
N THR A 285 -16.37 -3.86 -13.66
CA THR A 285 -17.72 -3.30 -13.44
C THR A 285 -18.35 -3.71 -12.10
N ASP A 286 -17.79 -4.70 -11.42
CA ASP A 286 -18.08 -5.03 -10.01
C ASP A 286 -17.25 -4.15 -9.08
N GLU A 287 -17.17 -4.46 -7.78
CA GLU A 287 -16.29 -3.79 -6.84
C GLU A 287 -15.55 -4.76 -5.93
N MET A 288 -14.34 -4.36 -5.57
CA MET A 288 -13.49 -4.99 -4.56
C MET A 288 -13.09 -3.98 -3.50
N LEU A 289 -12.66 -4.47 -2.33
CA LEU A 289 -12.08 -3.68 -1.27
C LEU A 289 -11.05 -4.52 -0.51
N MET A 290 -9.81 -4.44 -0.92
CA MET A 290 -8.72 -5.24 -0.36
C MET A 290 -7.45 -4.39 -0.19
N THR A 291 -6.55 -4.84 0.67
CA THR A 291 -5.20 -4.30 0.74
C THR A 291 -4.21 -5.43 0.89
N PHE A 292 -3.33 -5.56 -0.10
CA PHE A 292 -2.16 -6.42 -0.02
C PHE A 292 -1.10 -5.72 0.82
N MET A 293 -0.38 -6.49 1.63
CA MET A 293 0.64 -5.97 2.55
C MET A 293 1.85 -6.87 2.56
N SER A 294 3.05 -6.26 2.57
CA SER A 294 4.31 -6.99 2.75
C SER A 294 4.85 -6.69 4.14
N PHE A 295 5.13 -7.72 4.91
CA PHE A 295 5.57 -7.58 6.30
C PHE A 295 6.39 -8.78 6.80
N THR A 296 7.07 -8.61 7.91
CA THR A 296 7.79 -9.66 8.65
C THR A 296 7.69 -9.43 10.15
N GLU A 297 8.11 -10.38 10.96
CA GLU A 297 8.22 -10.19 12.41
C GLU A 297 9.29 -9.13 12.72
N TYR A 298 8.96 -8.18 13.60
CA TYR A 298 9.82 -7.05 13.93
C TYR A 298 11.09 -7.49 14.68
N GLN A 299 12.21 -6.87 14.33
CA GLN A 299 13.45 -6.91 15.09
C GLN A 299 13.90 -5.48 15.44
N PRO A 300 14.50 -5.26 16.63
CA PRO A 300 14.99 -3.93 17.02
C PRO A 300 15.93 -3.33 15.97
N GLY A 301 15.63 -2.11 15.52
CA GLY A 301 16.39 -1.39 14.48
C GLY A 301 15.79 -1.51 13.07
N ASP A 302 14.75 -2.30 12.85
CA ASP A 302 14.09 -2.38 11.53
C ASP A 302 13.57 -1.02 11.08
N GLU A 303 13.06 -0.22 12.00
CA GLU A 303 12.55 1.13 11.72
C GLU A 303 13.61 2.09 11.18
N ASP A 304 14.90 1.74 11.27
CA ASP A 304 16.01 2.51 10.71
C ASP A 304 16.39 2.09 9.27
N ILE A 305 15.81 0.99 8.77
CA ILE A 305 16.04 0.50 7.42
C ILE A 305 15.32 1.39 6.42
N LEU A 306 16.10 2.01 5.53
CA LEU A 306 15.62 2.77 4.39
C LEU A 306 15.24 1.82 3.25
N LEU A 307 13.95 1.80 2.87
CA LEU A 307 13.43 0.97 1.78
C LEU A 307 13.44 1.71 0.44
N ASP A 308 13.08 3.00 0.44
CA ASP A 308 13.00 3.82 -0.76
C ASP A 308 13.84 5.09 -0.61
N SER A 309 14.99 5.13 -1.31
CA SER A 309 15.87 6.29 -1.33
C SER A 309 15.44 7.39 -2.30
N SER A 310 14.45 7.15 -3.16
CA SER A 310 13.99 8.13 -4.16
C SER A 310 13.37 9.36 -3.50
N ILE A 311 12.73 9.18 -2.35
CA ILE A 311 12.13 10.25 -1.55
C ILE A 311 13.20 11.20 -0.99
N ILE A 312 14.38 10.69 -0.66
CA ILE A 312 15.51 11.52 -0.19
C ILE A 312 16.04 12.40 -1.32
N ALA A 313 16.05 11.89 -2.57
CA ALA A 313 16.55 12.63 -3.73
C ALA A 313 15.65 13.82 -4.13
N THR A 314 14.39 13.83 -3.74
CA THR A 314 13.45 14.93 -4.03
C THR A 314 13.53 16.08 -3.01
N GLY A 315 14.40 16.00 -2.00
CA GLY A 315 14.51 17.02 -0.94
C GLY A 315 13.32 17.07 0.00
N GLN A 316 12.40 16.14 -0.07
CA GLN A 316 11.44 15.89 0.98
C GLN A 316 12.18 15.17 2.12
N GLU A 317 12.39 15.87 3.22
CA GLU A 317 12.86 15.23 4.44
C GLU A 317 11.85 14.13 4.82
N VAL A 318 12.31 12.89 4.83
CA VAL A 318 11.51 11.79 5.39
C VAL A 318 11.43 12.04 6.89
N ILE A 319 10.27 12.49 7.33
CA ILE A 319 10.04 12.79 8.75
C ILE A 319 9.91 11.46 9.47
N LYS A 320 10.98 11.03 10.11
CA LYS A 320 10.91 9.93 11.07
C LYS A 320 10.13 10.45 12.28
N ILE A 321 8.87 10.03 12.43
CA ILE A 321 8.08 10.33 13.64
C ILE A 321 8.68 9.49 14.78
N THR A 322 9.70 10.01 15.43
CA THR A 322 10.13 9.48 16.70
C THR A 322 9.12 9.94 17.75
N LYS A 323 8.61 9.02 18.55
CA LYS A 323 7.72 9.31 19.68
C LYS A 323 8.45 10.24 20.65
N GLY A 324 8.33 11.55 20.43
CA GLY A 324 8.75 12.59 21.33
C GLY A 324 7.51 13.13 22.04
N GLU A 325 7.65 13.51 23.30
CA GLU A 325 6.56 14.13 24.01
C GLU A 325 6.40 15.58 23.55
N MET A 326 5.35 15.86 22.78
CA MET A 326 4.88 17.21 22.52
C MET A 326 3.46 17.35 23.04
N SER A 327 3.22 18.40 23.78
CA SER A 327 1.87 18.74 24.22
C SER A 327 1.57 20.21 24.04
N VAL A 328 0.31 20.51 23.75
CA VAL A 328 -0.21 21.87 23.57
C VAL A 328 -1.43 22.03 24.47
N TYR A 329 -1.35 23.00 25.42
CA TYR A 329 -2.41 23.21 26.41
C TYR A 329 -2.54 24.67 26.82
N PRO A 330 -3.73 25.14 27.23
CA PRO A 330 -5.00 24.41 27.19
C PRO A 330 -5.45 24.15 25.75
N ASN A 331 -6.24 23.09 25.56
CA ASN A 331 -6.86 22.78 24.27
C ASN A 331 -8.28 22.23 24.55
N PRO A 332 -9.37 22.95 24.21
CA PRO A 332 -9.40 24.23 23.48
C PRO A 332 -8.67 25.39 24.20
N ALA A 333 -8.16 26.33 23.41
CA ALA A 333 -7.36 27.46 23.83
C ALA A 333 -8.11 28.78 23.60
N GLY A 334 -7.99 29.71 24.55
CA GLY A 334 -8.31 31.11 24.32
C GLY A 334 -7.20 31.82 23.52
N ASN A 335 -6.79 33.01 24.00
CA ASN A 335 -5.77 33.81 23.32
C ASN A 335 -4.33 33.30 23.49
N HIS A 336 -4.08 32.34 24.38
CA HIS A 336 -2.74 31.82 24.66
C HIS A 336 -2.76 30.30 24.79
N VAL A 337 -1.69 29.68 24.33
CA VAL A 337 -1.45 28.24 24.46
C VAL A 337 0.02 27.98 24.79
N TRP A 338 0.28 27.04 25.66
CA TRP A 338 1.63 26.56 25.95
C TRP A 338 1.96 25.33 25.11
N LEU A 339 3.12 25.36 24.47
CA LEU A 339 3.74 24.20 23.84
C LEU A 339 4.87 23.71 24.74
N THR A 340 4.89 22.40 24.99
CA THR A 340 6.03 21.71 25.59
C THR A 340 6.47 20.58 24.70
N ALA A 341 7.79 20.37 24.53
CA ALA A 341 8.33 19.27 23.73
C ALA A 341 9.69 18.82 24.30
N THR A 342 9.97 17.51 24.18
CA THR A 342 11.30 16.94 24.44
C THR A 342 12.03 16.75 23.12
N LEU A 343 13.16 17.44 22.94
CA LEU A 343 13.89 17.55 21.68
C LEU A 343 15.38 17.29 21.90
N SER A 344 16.04 16.64 20.94
CA SER A 344 17.48 16.31 21.02
C SER A 344 18.42 17.40 20.49
N GLY A 345 17.87 18.42 19.80
CA GLY A 345 18.64 19.54 19.24
C GLY A 345 18.83 20.70 20.22
N ASN A 346 19.53 21.75 19.78
CA ASN A 346 19.75 23.00 20.53
C ASN A 346 18.78 24.11 20.08
N VAL A 347 18.23 23.99 18.87
CA VAL A 347 17.29 24.95 18.29
C VAL A 347 16.13 24.22 17.60
N ALA A 348 14.97 24.85 17.55
CA ALA A 348 13.80 24.36 16.84
C ALA A 348 13.14 25.48 16.03
N THR A 349 12.44 25.08 14.97
CA THR A 349 11.51 25.93 14.22
C THR A 349 10.08 25.53 14.56
N LEU A 350 9.24 26.51 14.87
CA LEU A 350 7.82 26.31 15.12
C LEU A 350 7.01 26.92 13.98
N ARG A 351 6.02 26.19 13.47
CA ARG A 351 5.04 26.66 12.50
C ARG A 351 3.63 26.47 13.04
N ILE A 352 2.75 27.39 12.73
CA ILE A 352 1.32 27.26 12.99
C ILE A 352 0.62 27.33 11.65
N MET A 353 -0.20 26.34 11.38
CA MET A 353 -0.97 26.21 10.15
C MET A 353 -2.46 26.24 10.46
N ASN A 354 -3.26 26.81 9.57
CA ASN A 354 -4.71 26.72 9.63
C ASN A 354 -5.20 25.34 9.15
N ALA A 355 -6.52 25.10 9.22
CA ALA A 355 -7.14 23.82 8.86
C ALA A 355 -6.91 23.37 7.40
N ILE A 356 -6.52 24.29 6.49
CA ILE A 356 -6.19 23.98 5.09
C ILE A 356 -4.68 23.90 4.83
N GLY A 357 -3.85 23.86 5.90
CA GLY A 357 -2.40 23.70 5.80
C GLY A 357 -1.61 24.99 5.49
N THR A 358 -2.25 26.16 5.42
CA THR A 358 -1.54 27.42 5.22
C THR A 358 -0.80 27.83 6.47
N VAL A 359 0.51 28.11 6.38
CA VAL A 359 1.30 28.63 7.50
C VAL A 359 0.84 30.05 7.82
N VAL A 360 0.28 30.24 9.02
CA VAL A 360 -0.22 31.53 9.52
C VAL A 360 0.77 32.20 10.46
N LYS A 361 1.70 31.45 11.06
CA LYS A 361 2.77 31.99 11.91
C LYS A 361 3.98 31.05 11.87
N GLN A 362 5.18 31.62 11.82
CA GLN A 362 6.42 30.85 11.93
C GLN A 362 7.38 31.56 12.90
N LEU A 363 7.98 30.80 13.79
CA LEU A 363 9.03 31.24 14.71
C LEU A 363 10.28 30.41 14.42
N PRO A 364 11.27 30.96 13.68
CA PRO A 364 12.54 30.30 13.46
C PRO A 364 13.43 30.40 14.70
N GLU A 365 14.35 29.45 14.83
CA GLU A 365 15.45 29.49 15.83
C GLU A 365 15.01 29.66 17.29
N ILE A 366 14.09 28.84 17.75
CA ILE A 366 13.73 28.79 19.17
C ILE A 366 14.78 27.95 19.91
N ASN A 367 15.42 28.52 20.93
CA ASN A 367 16.41 27.81 21.72
C ASN A 367 15.77 26.72 22.59
N ILE A 368 16.41 25.55 22.60
CA ILE A 368 16.05 24.40 23.43
C ILE A 368 17.00 24.37 24.61
N SER A 369 16.48 24.26 25.83
CA SER A 369 17.28 24.20 27.06
C SER A 369 17.21 22.80 27.67
N ASN A 370 18.36 22.14 27.80
CA ASN A 370 18.48 20.79 28.38
C ASN A 370 17.51 19.75 27.78
N GLY A 371 17.35 19.79 26.45
CA GLY A 371 16.46 18.88 25.75
C GLY A 371 14.95 19.18 25.95
N GLN A 372 14.63 20.28 26.63
CA GLN A 372 13.24 20.69 26.88
C GLN A 372 12.94 22.01 26.21
N LEU A 373 11.84 22.06 25.49
CA LEU A 373 11.26 23.28 24.95
C LEU A 373 9.94 23.57 25.68
N ARG A 374 9.81 24.80 26.18
CA ARG A 374 8.53 25.34 26.65
C ARG A 374 8.35 26.73 26.07
N LYS A 375 7.28 26.88 25.26
CA LYS A 375 6.99 28.14 24.56
C LYS A 375 5.53 28.54 24.71
N GLU A 376 5.30 29.76 25.10
CA GLU A 376 3.98 30.39 25.02
C GLU A 376 3.76 30.87 23.58
N ILE A 377 2.57 30.60 23.06
CA ILE A 377 2.12 30.99 21.73
C ILE A 377 0.90 31.89 21.91
N ASP A 378 1.01 33.11 21.40
CA ASP A 378 -0.10 34.07 21.35
C ASP A 378 -0.95 33.77 20.09
N LEU A 379 -2.23 33.49 20.32
CA LEU A 379 -3.27 33.20 19.32
C LEU A 379 -4.29 34.36 19.23
N SER A 380 -4.07 35.51 19.85
CA SER A 380 -5.03 36.62 19.93
C SER A 380 -5.43 37.18 18.55
N GLU A 381 -4.52 37.07 17.55
CA GLU A 381 -4.76 37.50 16.17
C GLU A 381 -5.42 36.43 15.30
N PHE A 382 -5.63 35.22 15.84
CA PHE A 382 -6.18 34.09 15.08
C PHE A 382 -7.70 34.01 15.25
N GLN A 383 -8.39 33.68 14.18
CA GLN A 383 -9.82 33.43 14.22
C GLN A 383 -10.10 32.10 14.95
N ASN A 384 -11.32 31.97 15.50
CA ASN A 384 -11.76 30.70 16.08
C ASN A 384 -11.70 29.59 15.02
N GLY A 385 -11.18 28.43 15.40
CA GLY A 385 -11.04 27.31 14.50
C GLY A 385 -9.93 26.35 14.89
N LEU A 386 -9.72 25.35 14.02
CA LEU A 386 -8.68 24.35 14.17
C LEU A 386 -7.36 24.85 13.57
N TYR A 387 -6.28 24.70 14.34
CA TYR A 387 -4.91 24.96 13.92
C TYR A 387 -4.03 23.76 14.22
N PHE A 388 -2.96 23.62 13.45
CA PHE A 388 -1.90 22.64 13.67
C PHE A 388 -0.63 23.39 14.07
N VAL A 389 -0.03 22.96 15.16
CA VAL A 389 1.25 23.48 15.67
C VAL A 389 2.31 22.43 15.37
N GLU A 390 3.30 22.81 14.59
CA GLU A 390 4.40 21.96 14.14
C GLU A 390 5.70 22.46 14.74
N ILE A 391 6.57 21.53 15.19
CA ILE A 391 7.91 21.85 15.66
C ILE A 391 8.93 20.93 15.01
N VAL A 392 10.03 21.52 14.52
CA VAL A 392 11.12 20.82 13.85
C VAL A 392 12.43 21.17 14.55
N SER A 393 13.23 20.14 14.92
CA SER A 393 14.55 20.30 15.51
C SER A 393 15.47 19.17 15.04
N GLY A 394 16.43 19.48 14.12
CA GLY A 394 17.22 18.46 13.46
C GLY A 394 16.32 17.47 12.72
N ASN A 395 16.46 16.19 13.01
CA ASN A 395 15.64 15.12 12.42
C ASN A 395 14.35 14.83 13.21
N GLN A 396 14.01 15.62 14.22
CA GLN A 396 12.79 15.47 14.99
C GLN A 396 11.72 16.41 14.49
N HIS A 397 10.53 15.88 14.28
CA HIS A 397 9.36 16.62 13.83
C HIS A 397 8.15 16.18 14.64
N PHE A 398 7.46 17.14 15.26
CA PHE A 398 6.26 16.90 16.03
C PHE A 398 5.15 17.84 15.59
N SER A 399 3.92 17.36 15.64
CA SER A 399 2.75 18.19 15.43
C SER A 399 1.66 17.90 16.45
N ALA A 400 0.88 18.90 16.78
CA ALA A 400 -0.30 18.78 17.61
C ALA A 400 -1.39 19.72 17.10
N SER A 401 -2.64 19.33 17.25
CA SER A 401 -3.76 20.21 16.94
C SER A 401 -4.10 21.10 18.13
N VAL A 402 -4.59 22.31 17.85
CA VAL A 402 -5.16 23.23 18.84
C VAL A 402 -6.47 23.83 18.32
N ILE A 403 -7.50 23.83 19.12
CA ILE A 403 -8.78 24.48 18.83
C ILE A 403 -8.78 25.85 19.50
N LYS A 404 -8.75 26.92 18.70
CA LYS A 404 -8.91 28.29 19.16
C LYS A 404 -10.40 28.59 19.39
N THR A 405 -10.73 29.05 20.57
CA THR A 405 -12.07 29.53 20.95
C THR A 405 -11.97 30.91 21.59
N ASP A 406 -13.10 31.58 21.79
CA ASP A 406 -13.16 32.86 22.50
C ASP A 406 -12.78 32.73 23.97
#